data_062932972cfb96b2bd729e1830cc08a4
#
_entry.id   062932972cfb96b2bd729e1830cc08a4
#
_cell.length_a   1.000
_cell.length_b   1.000
_cell.length_c   1.000
_cell.angle_alpha   90.00
_cell.angle_beta   90.00
_cell.angle_gamma   90.00
#
_symmetry.space_group_name_H-M   'P 1'
#
loop_
_entity.id
_entity.type
_entity.pdbx_description
1 polymer ?
#
loop_
_entity_poly.entity_id
_entity_poly.type
_entity_poly.pdbx_seq_one_letter_code
_entity_poly.pdbx_strand_id
1 'polypeptide(L)'
;YACKILDSIPDMLTVLDRDGTLVELVSADETNHVGVPGGELAGQNIRTMLSPAACRNVKNNLDNVFATGCGSSSHHDITLDGRTRNYENRIFPLDGEHALCICRDITEAEAAKHELEMVKYALNNVDEEIYACSLDGTMEYANEQFRVRHDVEGDLSQHKVYDFWSYEGSRLQWEARLAKIRRDNGSHKSTVRFKNEQGRIVAWDIVAYIIYDYFQEREIVWFFGRDVTQRIEHENKVKEKNSILECILNNIPVYLFVKDPGNEFRYLYWNRAFEEYSRIPASRALGHTDYEIFPSPKDAEHFRQDDLTLLRTGERQTFIEEYVSATGETRIVNTSKSLVPVENRLPLIIGVSWDITDMKNAELEIVEARIRAEESDRLKSAFLANMSHEIRTPLNAIVGFAKLIGE
;
A
#
# COMPACT_ATOMS: atom_id res chain seq x y z
N TYR A 1 25.74 -19.65 62.35
CA TYR A 1 26.10 -19.10 61.02
C TYR A 1 25.40 -19.89 59.91
N ALA A 2 25.35 -21.23 59.93
CA ALA A 2 24.75 -22.05 58.87
C ALA A 2 23.27 -21.74 58.64
N CYS A 3 22.45 -21.69 59.74
CA CYS A 3 21.03 -21.34 59.60
C CYS A 3 20.80 -19.95 58.98
N LYS A 4 21.60 -18.93 59.38
CA LYS A 4 21.46 -17.59 58.78
C LYS A 4 21.84 -17.53 57.30
N ILE A 5 22.75 -18.39 56.84
CA ILE A 5 23.10 -18.51 55.42
C ILE A 5 21.95 -19.18 54.66
N LEU A 6 21.40 -20.26 55.20
CA LEU A 6 20.28 -20.97 54.59
C LEU A 6 19.02 -20.07 54.49
N ASP A 7 18.73 -19.30 55.55
CA ASP A 7 17.59 -18.36 55.57
C ASP A 7 17.77 -17.17 54.63
N SER A 8 19.01 -16.92 54.18
CA SER A 8 19.28 -15.84 53.19
C SER A 8 19.24 -16.29 51.73
N ILE A 9 19.09 -17.59 51.48
CA ILE A 9 18.97 -18.14 50.14
C ILE A 9 17.50 -17.98 49.69
N PRO A 10 17.24 -17.28 48.55
CA PRO A 10 15.88 -17.06 48.08
C PRO A 10 15.23 -18.31 47.45
N ASP A 11 15.97 -19.42 47.42
CA ASP A 11 15.49 -20.69 46.85
C ASP A 11 14.85 -21.56 47.95
N MET A 12 13.85 -22.34 47.56
CA MET A 12 13.26 -23.34 48.47
C MET A 12 14.20 -24.54 48.57
N LEU A 13 14.61 -24.88 49.79
CA LEU A 13 15.48 -26.02 50.09
C LEU A 13 14.68 -27.12 50.82
N THR A 14 14.63 -28.29 50.19
CA THR A 14 13.89 -29.44 50.73
C THR A 14 14.75 -30.68 50.77
N VAL A 15 14.50 -31.54 51.72
CA VAL A 15 15.10 -32.89 51.79
C VAL A 15 14.04 -33.89 51.33
N LEU A 16 14.39 -34.69 50.33
CA LEU A 16 13.57 -35.76 49.77
C LEU A 16 14.16 -37.11 50.07
N ASP A 17 13.30 -38.10 50.40
CA ASP A 17 13.71 -39.49 50.44
C ASP A 17 13.79 -40.12 49.03
N ARG A 18 14.20 -41.39 48.96
CA ARG A 18 14.29 -42.14 47.71
C ARG A 18 12.98 -42.23 46.93
N ASP A 19 11.85 -42.25 47.62
CA ASP A 19 10.53 -42.35 47.04
C ASP A 19 9.94 -40.98 46.61
N GLY A 20 10.65 -39.90 46.89
CA GLY A 20 10.25 -38.52 46.61
C GLY A 20 9.29 -37.97 47.66
N THR A 21 9.31 -38.50 48.89
CA THR A 21 8.60 -37.92 50.03
C THR A 21 9.44 -36.80 50.61
N LEU A 22 8.83 -35.67 50.89
CA LEU A 22 9.48 -34.52 51.52
C LEU A 22 9.68 -34.81 53.04
N VAL A 23 10.93 -35.02 53.44
CA VAL A 23 11.31 -35.32 54.82
C VAL A 23 11.41 -34.03 55.60
N GLU A 24 12.01 -33.02 55.10
CA GLU A 24 12.26 -31.77 55.79
C GLU A 24 12.23 -30.55 54.76
N LEU A 25 11.66 -29.47 55.23
CA LEU A 25 11.78 -28.16 54.58
C LEU A 25 12.86 -27.37 55.33
N VAL A 26 14.03 -27.21 54.69
CA VAL A 26 15.22 -26.63 55.31
C VAL A 26 15.17 -25.09 55.28
N SER A 27 14.72 -24.51 54.20
CA SER A 27 14.51 -23.07 54.01
C SER A 27 13.47 -22.82 52.95
N ALA A 28 12.59 -21.83 53.19
CA ALA A 28 11.65 -21.30 52.21
C ALA A 28 11.46 -19.82 52.49
N ASP A 29 11.68 -18.98 51.47
CA ASP A 29 11.25 -17.60 51.53
C ASP A 29 9.73 -17.54 51.53
N GLU A 30 9.12 -16.64 52.29
CA GLU A 30 7.65 -16.47 52.38
C GLU A 30 7.01 -16.17 51.00
N THR A 31 7.80 -15.71 50.05
CA THR A 31 7.38 -15.44 48.66
C THR A 31 7.47 -16.64 47.72
N ASN A 32 8.24 -17.69 48.09
CA ASN A 32 8.53 -18.88 47.26
C ASN A 32 7.71 -20.11 47.65
N HIS A 33 6.63 -19.95 48.40
CA HIS A 33 5.76 -21.05 48.71
C HIS A 33 5.06 -21.60 47.46
N VAL A 34 5.19 -22.91 47.26
CA VAL A 34 4.39 -23.70 46.31
C VAL A 34 2.92 -23.77 46.78
N GLY A 35 2.34 -22.60 47.15
CA GLY A 35 0.94 -22.48 47.56
C GLY A 35 0.49 -23.21 48.80
N VAL A 36 1.41 -23.86 49.55
CA VAL A 36 1.11 -24.64 50.77
C VAL A 36 1.97 -24.11 51.90
N PRO A 37 1.40 -23.80 53.06
CA PRO A 37 2.18 -23.40 54.24
C PRO A 37 3.26 -24.43 54.59
N GLY A 38 4.49 -23.98 54.85
CA GLY A 38 5.66 -24.85 55.03
C GLY A 38 5.52 -25.99 56.05
N GLY A 39 4.66 -25.85 57.06
CA GLY A 39 4.38 -26.87 58.04
C GLY A 39 3.53 -28.06 57.57
N GLU A 40 2.83 -27.88 56.40
CA GLU A 40 1.97 -28.91 55.79
C GLU A 40 2.65 -29.71 54.67
N LEU A 41 3.87 -29.33 54.28
CA LEU A 41 4.61 -29.99 53.21
C LEU A 41 5.39 -31.22 53.66
N ALA A 42 5.87 -31.25 54.89
CA ALA A 42 6.62 -32.38 55.42
C ALA A 42 5.73 -33.65 55.47
N GLY A 43 6.26 -34.76 54.98
CA GLY A 43 5.54 -36.02 54.82
C GLY A 43 4.72 -36.18 53.57
N GLN A 44 4.58 -35.14 52.73
CA GLN A 44 3.91 -35.24 51.45
C GLN A 44 4.87 -35.79 50.37
N ASN A 45 4.31 -36.53 49.41
CA ASN A 45 5.08 -37.05 48.27
C ASN A 45 4.94 -36.15 47.06
N ILE A 46 6.02 -36.00 46.29
CA ILE A 46 6.02 -35.18 45.05
C ILE A 46 4.91 -35.57 44.07
N ARG A 47 4.39 -36.81 44.17
CA ARG A 47 3.27 -37.28 43.31
C ARG A 47 1.95 -36.56 43.61
N THR A 48 1.77 -36.07 44.82
CA THR A 48 0.58 -35.33 45.23
C THR A 48 0.70 -33.83 44.98
N MET A 49 1.93 -33.33 44.81
CA MET A 49 2.26 -31.91 44.73
C MET A 49 2.51 -31.45 43.29
N LEU A 50 3.01 -32.34 42.43
CA LEU A 50 3.44 -32.00 41.09
C LEU A 50 2.52 -32.63 40.04
N SER A 51 2.50 -32.02 38.84
CA SER A 51 1.87 -32.63 37.67
C SER A 51 2.52 -33.99 37.34
N PRO A 52 1.81 -34.92 36.68
CA PRO A 52 2.39 -36.22 36.32
C PRO A 52 3.69 -36.14 35.49
N ALA A 53 3.84 -35.09 34.69
CA ALA A 53 5.05 -34.86 33.89
C ALA A 53 6.20 -34.35 34.75
N ALA A 54 5.97 -33.34 35.58
CA ALA A 54 6.94 -32.80 36.54
C ALA A 54 7.39 -33.87 37.56
N CYS A 55 6.45 -34.65 38.08
CA CYS A 55 6.75 -35.74 38.97
C CYS A 55 7.68 -36.78 38.35
N ARG A 56 7.46 -37.20 37.10
CA ARG A 56 8.37 -38.12 36.40
C ARG A 56 9.77 -37.51 36.24
N ASN A 57 9.88 -36.24 35.89
CA ASN A 57 11.17 -35.60 35.76
C ASN A 57 11.95 -35.53 37.06
N VAL A 58 11.32 -35.08 38.13
CA VAL A 58 11.95 -35.00 39.48
C VAL A 58 12.34 -36.41 39.96
N LYS A 59 11.47 -37.43 39.80
CA LYS A 59 11.77 -38.78 40.20
C LYS A 59 12.93 -39.38 39.44
N ASN A 60 12.97 -39.22 38.11
CA ASN A 60 14.09 -39.68 37.28
C ASN A 60 15.43 -39.05 37.71
N ASN A 61 15.41 -37.75 38.04
CA ASN A 61 16.62 -37.08 38.54
C ASN A 61 17.01 -37.59 39.93
N LEU A 62 16.06 -37.81 40.80
CA LEU A 62 16.30 -38.37 42.13
C LEU A 62 16.91 -39.77 42.03
N ASP A 63 16.34 -40.64 41.19
CA ASP A 63 16.85 -41.99 40.93
C ASP A 63 18.29 -41.94 40.37
N ASN A 64 18.57 -41.00 39.42
CA ASN A 64 19.91 -40.80 38.89
C ASN A 64 20.91 -40.33 39.97
N VAL A 65 20.51 -39.41 40.85
CA VAL A 65 21.35 -38.91 41.94
C VAL A 65 21.74 -40.04 42.88
N PHE A 66 20.80 -40.90 43.27
CA PHE A 66 21.09 -42.05 44.13
C PHE A 66 21.90 -43.17 43.44
N ALA A 67 21.75 -43.32 42.11
CA ALA A 67 22.50 -44.31 41.38
C ALA A 67 23.96 -43.86 41.12
N THR A 68 24.19 -42.59 40.87
CA THR A 68 25.50 -42.05 40.44
C THR A 68 26.30 -41.39 41.57
N GLY A 69 25.61 -40.95 42.64
CA GLY A 69 26.21 -40.10 43.68
C GLY A 69 26.53 -38.69 43.25
N CYS A 70 26.08 -38.28 42.05
CA CYS A 70 26.33 -36.97 41.48
C CYS A 70 25.03 -36.11 41.46
N GLY A 71 25.17 -34.80 41.60
CA GLY A 71 24.05 -33.86 41.49
C GLY A 71 23.41 -33.89 40.09
N SER A 72 22.09 -33.66 40.03
CA SER A 72 21.30 -33.58 38.80
C SER A 72 20.41 -32.36 38.81
N SER A 73 20.10 -31.79 37.62
CA SER A 73 19.18 -30.68 37.52
C SER A 73 18.07 -30.94 36.49
N SER A 74 16.91 -30.34 36.74
CA SER A 74 15.77 -30.39 35.81
C SER A 74 14.90 -29.13 35.91
N HIS A 75 14.15 -28.85 34.82
CA HIS A 75 13.15 -27.81 34.79
C HIS A 75 11.76 -28.43 34.73
N HIS A 76 10.80 -27.81 35.41
CA HIS A 76 9.40 -28.20 35.31
C HIS A 76 8.46 -27.05 35.67
N ASP A 77 7.24 -27.18 35.21
CA ASP A 77 6.20 -26.20 35.42
C ASP A 77 5.28 -26.67 36.53
N ILE A 78 4.89 -25.75 37.42
CA ILE A 78 3.87 -25.98 38.46
C ILE A 78 2.74 -24.99 38.23
N THR A 79 1.51 -25.49 38.05
CA THR A 79 0.32 -24.66 37.96
C THR A 79 -0.44 -24.69 39.26
N LEU A 80 -0.51 -23.56 39.94
CA LEU A 80 -1.24 -23.35 41.21
C LEU A 80 -2.22 -22.19 41.03
N ASP A 81 -3.45 -22.37 41.45
CA ASP A 81 -4.51 -21.36 41.36
C ASP A 81 -4.65 -20.72 39.97
N GLY A 82 -4.44 -21.50 38.90
CA GLY A 82 -4.50 -21.05 37.50
C GLY A 82 -3.29 -20.24 37.06
N ARG A 83 -2.25 -20.12 37.88
CA ARG A 83 -0.97 -19.49 37.49
C ARG A 83 0.10 -20.57 37.35
N THR A 84 0.76 -20.58 36.18
CA THR A 84 1.89 -21.47 35.92
C THR A 84 3.18 -20.74 36.26
N ARG A 85 4.03 -21.38 37.05
CA ARG A 85 5.38 -20.94 37.37
C ARG A 85 6.39 -21.98 36.93
N ASN A 86 7.56 -21.52 36.54
CA ASN A 86 8.66 -22.34 36.05
C ASN A 86 9.70 -22.48 37.13
N TYR A 87 10.08 -23.72 37.44
CA TYR A 87 11.05 -24.03 38.49
C TYR A 87 12.24 -24.80 37.93
N GLU A 88 13.45 -24.41 38.36
CA GLU A 88 14.67 -25.20 38.23
C GLU A 88 14.91 -25.97 39.54
N ASN A 89 14.95 -27.31 39.45
CA ASN A 89 15.32 -28.16 40.56
C ASN A 89 16.76 -28.65 40.40
N ARG A 90 17.56 -28.47 41.44
CA ARG A 90 18.89 -29.07 41.58
C ARG A 90 18.89 -30.04 42.76
N ILE A 91 19.17 -31.30 42.48
CA ILE A 91 19.12 -32.38 43.46
C ILE A 91 20.54 -32.89 43.74
N PHE A 92 20.92 -32.95 44.98
CA PHE A 92 22.23 -33.43 45.44
C PHE A 92 22.07 -34.52 46.49
N PRO A 93 22.88 -35.61 46.44
CA PRO A 93 22.80 -36.63 47.48
C PRO A 93 23.31 -36.09 48.82
N LEU A 94 22.59 -36.33 49.91
CA LEU A 94 23.02 -36.05 51.26
C LEU A 94 23.63 -37.28 51.89
N ASP A 95 22.94 -38.41 51.79
CA ASP A 95 23.35 -39.73 52.24
C ASP A 95 22.76 -40.83 51.33
N GLY A 96 22.79 -42.10 51.79
CA GLY A 96 22.24 -43.21 51.02
C GLY A 96 20.72 -43.24 50.92
N GLU A 97 19.98 -42.48 51.71
CA GLU A 97 18.51 -42.47 51.77
C GLU A 97 17.89 -41.11 51.48
N HIS A 98 18.67 -40.01 51.56
CA HIS A 98 18.17 -38.64 51.40
C HIS A 98 18.93 -37.80 50.39
N ALA A 99 18.20 -36.90 49.75
CA ALA A 99 18.76 -35.93 48.79
C ALA A 99 18.26 -34.51 49.10
N LEU A 100 19.15 -33.52 48.97
CA LEU A 100 18.82 -32.10 49.05
C LEU A 100 18.30 -31.66 47.66
N CYS A 101 17.12 -31.10 47.65
CA CYS A 101 16.56 -30.47 46.49
C CYS A 101 16.51 -28.95 46.68
N ILE A 102 17.16 -28.23 45.78
CA ILE A 102 17.12 -26.76 45.68
C ILE A 102 16.14 -26.42 44.55
N CYS A 103 15.05 -25.76 44.90
CA CYS A 103 13.99 -25.38 43.95
C CYS A 103 13.99 -23.84 43.78
N ARG A 104 14.36 -23.38 42.58
CA ARG A 104 14.43 -21.98 42.25
C ARG A 104 13.29 -21.60 41.31
N ASP A 105 12.55 -20.56 41.66
CA ASP A 105 11.58 -19.96 40.74
C ASP A 105 12.33 -19.18 39.63
N ILE A 106 12.20 -19.64 38.40
CA ILE A 106 12.82 -19.03 37.21
C ILE A 106 11.79 -18.40 36.31
N THR A 107 10.55 -18.21 36.78
CA THR A 107 9.41 -17.72 35.95
C THR A 107 9.72 -16.37 35.30
N GLU A 108 10.22 -15.41 36.07
CA GLU A 108 10.55 -14.07 35.54
C GLU A 108 11.73 -14.14 34.57
N ALA A 109 12.74 -14.97 34.84
CA ALA A 109 13.90 -15.13 33.97
C ALA A 109 13.52 -15.78 32.65
N GLU A 110 12.70 -16.85 32.67
CA GLU A 110 12.21 -17.49 31.45
C GLU A 110 11.22 -16.60 30.67
N ALA A 111 10.36 -15.84 31.38
CA ALA A 111 9.48 -14.86 30.73
C ALA A 111 10.28 -13.75 30.01
N ALA A 112 11.29 -13.19 30.69
CA ALA A 112 12.16 -12.17 30.09
C ALA A 112 12.96 -12.71 28.87
N LYS A 113 13.45 -13.96 28.98
CA LYS A 113 14.14 -14.64 27.90
C LYS A 113 13.20 -14.87 26.69
N HIS A 114 11.98 -15.35 26.96
CA HIS A 114 10.97 -15.55 25.93
C HIS A 114 10.59 -14.22 25.24
N GLU A 115 10.38 -13.15 26.01
CA GLU A 115 10.12 -11.82 25.47
C GLU A 115 11.26 -11.34 24.56
N LEU A 116 12.52 -11.53 25.00
CA LEU A 116 13.68 -11.18 24.17
C LEU A 116 13.73 -12.00 22.87
N GLU A 117 13.43 -13.30 22.93
CA GLU A 117 13.38 -14.17 21.73
C GLU A 117 12.26 -13.73 20.78
N MET A 118 11.09 -13.37 21.31
CA MET A 118 9.97 -12.85 20.50
C MET A 118 10.32 -11.51 19.84
N VAL A 119 10.97 -10.59 20.56
CA VAL A 119 11.44 -9.33 19.98
C VAL A 119 12.48 -9.58 18.88
N LYS A 120 13.46 -10.44 19.12
CA LYS A 120 14.46 -10.82 18.09
C LYS A 120 13.79 -11.44 16.86
N TYR A 121 12.83 -12.34 17.06
CA TYR A 121 12.07 -12.94 15.96
C TYR A 121 11.33 -11.88 15.17
N ALA A 122 10.63 -10.96 15.84
CA ALA A 122 9.92 -9.87 15.19
C ALA A 122 10.86 -8.99 14.37
N LEU A 123 12.00 -8.56 14.94
CA LEU A 123 12.99 -7.73 14.24
C LEU A 123 13.61 -8.41 13.01
N ASN A 124 13.76 -9.74 13.03
CA ASN A 124 14.34 -10.50 11.93
C ASN A 124 13.33 -10.83 10.80
N ASN A 125 12.01 -10.73 11.10
CA ASN A 125 10.96 -11.05 10.12
C ASN A 125 10.23 -9.81 9.55
N VAL A 126 10.70 -8.60 9.82
CA VAL A 126 10.22 -7.39 9.14
C VAL A 126 10.96 -7.18 7.83
N ASP A 127 10.28 -6.59 6.83
CA ASP A 127 10.88 -6.26 5.53
C ASP A 127 11.80 -5.01 5.58
N GLU A 128 12.07 -4.50 6.77
CA GLU A 128 12.90 -3.32 6.99
C GLU A 128 14.31 -3.72 7.44
N GLU A 129 15.31 -3.01 6.97
CA GLU A 129 16.65 -3.10 7.52
C GLU A 129 16.70 -2.38 8.87
N ILE A 130 17.04 -3.11 9.92
CA ILE A 130 17.21 -2.55 11.26
C ILE A 130 18.64 -2.79 11.70
N TYR A 131 19.38 -1.72 11.97
CA TYR A 131 20.75 -1.82 12.40
C TYR A 131 21.11 -0.70 13.37
N ALA A 132 22.14 -0.96 14.18
CA ALA A 132 22.63 0.01 15.15
C ALA A 132 24.15 0.08 15.13
N CYS A 133 24.67 1.26 15.44
CA CYS A 133 26.08 1.51 15.56
C CYS A 133 26.40 2.51 16.69
N SER A 134 27.63 2.49 17.16
CA SER A 134 28.16 3.51 18.05
C SER A 134 28.33 4.86 17.34
N LEU A 135 28.61 5.91 18.08
CA LEU A 135 28.80 7.27 17.52
C LEU A 135 29.99 7.36 16.54
N ASP A 136 30.99 6.48 16.66
CA ASP A 136 32.10 6.41 15.72
C ASP A 136 31.77 5.57 14.46
N GLY A 137 30.54 5.08 14.38
CA GLY A 137 30.01 4.29 13.26
C GLY A 137 30.28 2.80 13.35
N THR A 138 30.89 2.26 14.42
CA THR A 138 31.10 0.81 14.57
C THR A 138 29.77 0.10 14.69
N MET A 139 29.54 -0.92 13.85
CA MET A 139 28.31 -1.69 13.86
C MET A 139 28.20 -2.57 15.11
N GLU A 140 27.01 -2.58 15.73
CA GLU A 140 26.73 -3.35 16.94
C GLU A 140 25.58 -4.31 16.78
N TYR A 141 24.62 -3.93 15.98
CA TYR A 141 23.44 -4.74 15.68
C TYR A 141 23.05 -4.61 14.21
N ALA A 142 22.59 -5.72 13.65
CA ALA A 142 21.90 -5.74 12.36
C ALA A 142 20.94 -6.93 12.36
N ASN A 143 19.71 -6.69 11.90
CA ASN A 143 18.74 -7.75 11.70
C ASN A 143 19.10 -8.61 10.45
N GLU A 144 18.40 -9.72 10.26
CA GLU A 144 18.63 -10.65 9.18
C GLU A 144 18.50 -9.99 7.79
N GLN A 145 17.53 -9.08 7.61
CA GLN A 145 17.33 -8.36 6.35
C GLN A 145 18.55 -7.53 5.95
N PHE A 146 19.15 -6.83 6.91
CA PHE A 146 20.39 -6.08 6.66
C PHE A 146 21.53 -7.03 6.31
N ARG A 147 21.71 -8.10 7.09
CA ARG A 147 22.82 -9.08 6.91
C ARG A 147 22.75 -9.74 5.54
N VAL A 148 21.57 -10.22 5.14
CA VAL A 148 21.37 -10.88 3.83
C VAL A 148 21.61 -9.91 2.68
N ARG A 149 21.12 -8.68 2.78
CA ARG A 149 21.27 -7.71 1.70
C ARG A 149 22.70 -7.25 1.47
N HIS A 150 23.45 -7.09 2.55
CA HIS A 150 24.81 -6.56 2.51
C HIS A 150 25.88 -7.67 2.60
N ASP A 151 25.48 -8.94 2.51
CA ASP A 151 26.36 -10.13 2.58
C ASP A 151 27.29 -10.09 3.80
N VAL A 152 26.71 -9.74 4.97
CA VAL A 152 27.47 -9.61 6.23
C VAL A 152 27.34 -10.86 7.06
N GLU A 153 28.43 -11.63 7.15
CA GLU A 153 28.56 -12.78 8.04
C GLU A 153 29.45 -12.45 9.24
N GLY A 154 29.22 -13.11 10.36
CA GLY A 154 30.11 -13.06 11.52
C GLY A 154 29.96 -11.80 12.39
N ASP A 155 31.11 -11.30 12.87
CA ASP A 155 31.20 -10.21 13.83
C ASP A 155 31.02 -8.83 13.20
N LEU A 156 29.94 -8.14 13.60
CA LEU A 156 29.60 -6.80 13.11
C LEU A 156 30.60 -5.72 13.54
N SER A 157 31.30 -5.89 14.65
CA SER A 157 32.21 -4.89 15.20
C SER A 157 33.40 -4.57 14.30
N GLN A 158 33.67 -5.42 13.32
CA GLN A 158 34.71 -5.21 12.30
C GLN A 158 34.30 -4.25 11.19
N HIS A 159 33.02 -3.88 11.13
CA HIS A 159 32.47 -3.03 10.09
C HIS A 159 32.06 -1.65 10.63
N LYS A 160 32.16 -0.66 9.77
CA LYS A 160 31.60 0.67 10.01
C LYS A 160 30.31 0.84 9.20
N VAL A 161 29.32 1.49 9.76
CA VAL A 161 28.01 1.74 9.11
C VAL A 161 28.16 2.35 7.71
N TYR A 162 29.16 3.15 7.51
CA TYR A 162 29.41 3.82 6.24
C TYR A 162 30.16 2.94 5.21
N ASP A 163 30.63 1.74 5.55
CA ASP A 163 31.18 0.76 4.60
C ASP A 163 30.06 0.22 3.67
N PHE A 164 28.81 0.27 4.14
CA PHE A 164 27.63 -0.15 3.42
C PHE A 164 26.97 0.95 2.59
N TRP A 165 27.53 2.15 2.56
CA TRP A 165 26.99 3.24 1.77
C TRP A 165 27.64 3.30 0.39
N SER A 166 26.83 3.42 -0.65
CA SER A 166 27.23 3.25 -2.07
C SER A 166 28.06 4.41 -2.64
N TYR A 167 28.72 5.27 -1.84
CA TYR A 167 29.44 6.44 -2.36
C TYR A 167 30.67 6.81 -1.54
N GLU A 168 31.65 7.41 -2.19
CA GLU A 168 32.90 7.88 -1.58
C GLU A 168 32.66 9.03 -0.57
N GLY A 169 33.46 9.12 0.49
CA GLY A 169 33.39 10.18 1.49
C GLY A 169 32.59 9.87 2.75
N SER A 170 32.41 8.60 3.00
CA SER A 170 31.56 8.02 4.00
C SER A 170 31.71 8.59 5.43
N ARG A 171 32.94 8.85 5.93
CA ARG A 171 33.13 9.35 7.30
C ARG A 171 32.64 10.80 7.50
N LEU A 172 32.96 11.69 6.57
CA LEU A 172 32.48 13.09 6.62
C LEU A 172 30.95 13.17 6.55
N GLN A 173 30.34 12.29 5.78
CA GLN A 173 28.88 12.20 5.68
C GLN A 173 28.27 11.59 6.94
N TRP A 174 28.97 10.69 7.60
CA TRP A 174 28.57 10.16 8.90
C TRP A 174 28.48 11.26 9.95
N GLU A 175 29.53 12.06 10.08
CA GLU A 175 29.55 13.20 11.00
C GLU A 175 28.44 14.23 10.70
N ALA A 176 28.21 14.52 9.41
CA ALA A 176 27.12 15.39 8.97
C ALA A 176 25.73 14.82 9.29
N ARG A 177 25.56 13.51 9.17
CA ARG A 177 24.31 12.80 9.51
C ARG A 177 24.06 12.82 11.01
N LEU A 178 25.06 12.53 11.84
CA LEU A 178 24.97 12.66 13.29
C LEU A 178 24.59 14.08 13.73
N ALA A 179 25.19 15.08 13.11
CA ALA A 179 24.85 16.47 13.38
C ALA A 179 23.39 16.81 13.04
N LYS A 180 22.84 16.21 11.96
CA LYS A 180 21.42 16.35 11.62
C LYS A 180 20.51 15.68 12.65
N ILE A 181 20.81 14.43 13.02
CA ILE A 181 20.00 13.68 14.00
C ILE A 181 19.97 14.47 15.35
N ARG A 182 21.09 14.98 15.79
CA ARG A 182 21.17 15.78 17.02
C ARG A 182 20.38 17.08 16.94
N ARG A 183 20.42 17.77 15.78
CA ARG A 183 19.65 18.99 15.55
C ARG A 183 18.14 18.74 15.58
N ASP A 184 17.73 17.59 15.12
CA ASP A 184 16.33 17.16 15.04
C ASP A 184 15.87 16.40 16.30
N ASN A 185 16.38 16.80 17.48
CA ASN A 185 16.06 16.20 18.79
C ASN A 185 16.32 14.69 18.90
N GLY A 186 17.41 14.22 18.31
CA GLY A 186 17.80 12.81 18.38
C GLY A 186 17.08 11.87 17.42
N SER A 187 16.29 12.41 16.48
CA SER A 187 15.58 11.64 15.47
C SER A 187 15.63 12.36 14.11
N HIS A 188 15.98 11.65 13.05
CA HIS A 188 15.99 12.22 11.69
C HIS A 188 15.39 11.25 10.67
N LYS A 189 14.44 11.74 9.87
CA LYS A 189 13.84 10.99 8.77
C LYS A 189 14.26 11.58 7.42
N SER A 190 14.65 10.71 6.49
CA SER A 190 15.03 11.12 5.14
C SER A 190 14.71 10.04 4.12
N THR A 191 14.33 10.46 2.91
CA THR A 191 14.26 9.58 1.74
C THR A 191 15.56 9.77 0.95
N VAL A 192 16.34 8.71 0.81
CA VAL A 192 17.59 8.71 0.04
C VAL A 192 17.40 7.96 -1.27
N ARG A 193 18.07 8.41 -2.33
CA ARG A 193 18.09 7.74 -3.63
C ARG A 193 19.53 7.45 -4.01
N PHE A 194 19.80 6.22 -4.40
CA PHE A 194 21.13 5.79 -4.84
C PHE A 194 21.03 4.73 -5.94
N LYS A 195 22.13 4.49 -6.62
CA LYS A 195 22.23 3.39 -7.58
C LYS A 195 22.67 2.12 -6.85
N ASN A 196 21.90 1.04 -6.99
CA ASN A 196 22.31 -0.27 -6.50
C ASN A 196 23.43 -0.85 -7.38
N GLU A 197 23.97 -2.01 -7.02
CA GLU A 197 25.03 -2.70 -7.75
C GLU A 197 24.67 -3.03 -9.21
N GLN A 198 23.39 -3.17 -9.51
CA GLN A 198 22.87 -3.39 -10.86
C GLN A 198 22.67 -2.08 -11.65
N GLY A 199 23.08 -0.93 -11.09
CA GLY A 199 22.93 0.40 -11.71
C GLY A 199 21.52 0.98 -11.69
N ARG A 200 20.54 0.32 -11.05
CA ARG A 200 19.17 0.79 -10.90
C ARG A 200 19.08 1.81 -9.76
N ILE A 201 18.35 2.91 -10.00
CA ILE A 201 18.04 3.87 -8.95
C ILE A 201 17.00 3.26 -8.00
N VAL A 202 17.35 3.14 -6.73
CA VAL A 202 16.48 2.71 -5.65
C VAL A 202 16.25 3.85 -4.67
N ALA A 203 15.10 3.84 -4.02
CA ALA A 203 14.71 4.85 -3.04
C ALA A 203 14.43 4.21 -1.69
N TRP A 204 15.02 4.76 -0.65
CA TRP A 204 14.91 4.25 0.71
C TRP A 204 14.43 5.33 1.66
N ASP A 205 13.41 5.02 2.44
CA ASP A 205 13.05 5.80 3.61
C ASP A 205 13.90 5.31 4.79
N ILE A 206 14.70 6.20 5.35
CA ILE A 206 15.57 5.91 6.49
C ILE A 206 15.15 6.79 7.65
N VAL A 207 14.90 6.17 8.80
CA VAL A 207 14.70 6.85 10.08
C VAL A 207 15.85 6.48 10.99
N ALA A 208 16.49 7.47 11.56
CA ALA A 208 17.61 7.31 12.49
C ALA A 208 17.26 7.92 13.85
N TYR A 209 17.66 7.23 14.93
CA TYR A 209 17.48 7.66 16.30
C TYR A 209 18.79 7.58 17.06
N ILE A 210 19.09 8.57 17.88
CA ILE A 210 20.12 8.46 18.93
C ILE A 210 19.40 8.08 20.23
N ILE A 211 19.78 6.93 20.79
CA ILE A 211 19.22 6.38 22.02
C ILE A 211 20.35 6.24 23.04
N TYR A 212 20.11 6.63 24.30
CA TYR A 212 21.06 6.41 25.36
C TYR A 212 20.91 5.00 25.93
N ASP A 213 21.99 4.21 25.84
CA ASP A 213 22.09 2.90 26.46
C ASP A 213 22.52 3.07 27.92
N TYR A 214 21.58 2.92 28.85
CA TYR A 214 21.84 3.04 30.29
C TYR A 214 22.72 1.91 30.85
N PHE A 215 22.83 0.80 30.13
CA PHE A 215 23.64 -0.33 30.61
C PHE A 215 25.14 -0.14 30.30
N GLN A 216 25.43 0.46 29.14
CA GLN A 216 26.79 0.78 28.70
C GLN A 216 27.15 2.25 28.90
N GLU A 217 26.22 3.04 29.45
CA GLU A 217 26.38 4.48 29.72
C GLU A 217 26.85 5.30 28.51
N ARG A 218 26.29 4.99 27.31
CA ARG A 218 26.68 5.63 26.05
C ARG A 218 25.51 5.81 25.08
N GLU A 219 25.69 6.69 24.11
CA GLU A 219 24.74 6.86 23.00
C GLU A 219 24.98 5.84 21.89
N ILE A 220 23.89 5.31 21.35
CA ILE A 220 23.85 4.38 20.21
C ILE A 220 22.92 4.97 19.16
N VAL A 221 23.26 4.81 17.88
CA VAL A 221 22.45 5.24 16.75
C VAL A 221 21.74 4.04 16.13
N TRP A 222 20.41 4.06 16.14
CA TRP A 222 19.56 3.07 15.50
C TRP A 222 19.07 3.58 14.17
N PHE A 223 19.02 2.71 13.18
CA PHE A 223 18.50 2.95 11.85
C PHE A 223 17.40 1.97 11.49
N PHE A 224 16.37 2.51 10.84
CA PHE A 224 15.26 1.76 10.27
C PHE A 224 15.17 2.17 8.81
N GLY A 225 15.49 1.26 7.89
CA GLY A 225 15.54 1.47 6.46
C GLY A 225 14.47 0.65 5.75
N ARG A 226 13.65 1.31 4.92
CA ARG A 226 12.61 0.67 4.13
C ARG A 226 12.79 0.98 2.65
N ASP A 227 12.83 -0.05 1.81
CA ASP A 227 12.79 0.13 0.36
C ASP A 227 11.40 0.62 -0.07
N VAL A 228 11.35 1.83 -0.63
CA VAL A 228 10.12 2.46 -1.11
C VAL A 228 10.14 2.65 -2.64
N THR A 229 11.07 2.00 -3.33
CA THR A 229 11.26 2.14 -4.77
C THR A 229 9.99 1.83 -5.55
N GLN A 230 9.37 0.68 -5.31
CA GLN A 230 8.14 0.29 -6.00
C GLN A 230 6.99 1.26 -5.72
N ARG A 231 6.85 1.73 -4.48
CA ARG A 231 5.83 2.71 -4.11
C ARG A 231 6.00 4.01 -4.89
N ILE A 232 7.22 4.55 -4.88
CA ILE A 232 7.53 5.81 -5.59
C ILE A 232 7.40 5.65 -7.11
N GLU A 233 7.84 4.54 -7.68
CA GLU A 233 7.66 4.24 -9.10
C GLU A 233 6.17 4.16 -9.48
N HIS A 234 5.36 3.51 -8.64
CA HIS A 234 3.91 3.44 -8.87
C HIS A 234 3.26 4.81 -8.78
N GLU A 235 3.55 5.59 -7.74
CA GLU A 235 3.05 6.96 -7.58
C GLU A 235 3.43 7.86 -8.76
N ASN A 236 4.68 7.76 -9.25
CA ASN A 236 5.15 8.50 -10.41
C ASN A 236 4.43 8.07 -11.69
N LYS A 237 4.24 6.76 -11.92
CA LYS A 237 3.48 6.25 -13.07
C LYS A 237 2.02 6.72 -13.07
N VAL A 238 1.39 6.77 -11.89
CA VAL A 238 0.02 7.29 -11.76
C VAL A 238 -0.01 8.79 -12.08
N LYS A 239 0.93 9.57 -11.56
CA LYS A 239 1.06 11.00 -11.86
C LYS A 239 1.30 11.25 -13.34
N GLU A 240 2.21 10.52 -13.96
CA GLU A 240 2.52 10.62 -15.39
C GLU A 240 1.28 10.31 -16.24
N LYS A 241 0.59 9.20 -15.96
CA LYS A 241 -0.66 8.85 -16.65
C LYS A 241 -1.72 9.94 -16.51
N ASN A 242 -1.91 10.48 -15.30
CA ASN A 242 -2.88 11.54 -15.07
C ASN A 242 -2.50 12.81 -15.83
N SER A 243 -1.22 13.21 -15.84
CA SER A 243 -0.73 14.36 -16.60
C SER A 243 -0.92 14.18 -18.10
N ILE A 244 -0.67 12.98 -18.63
CA ILE A 244 -0.91 12.66 -20.04
C ILE A 244 -2.42 12.74 -20.36
N LEU A 245 -3.27 12.16 -19.50
CA LEU A 245 -4.72 12.23 -19.68
C LEU A 245 -5.23 13.66 -19.65
N GLU A 246 -4.81 14.48 -18.70
CA GLU A 246 -5.16 15.91 -18.65
C GLU A 246 -4.67 16.65 -19.89
N CYS A 247 -3.45 16.39 -20.34
CA CYS A 247 -2.92 16.97 -21.56
C CYS A 247 -3.78 16.60 -22.79
N ILE A 248 -4.13 15.33 -22.95
CA ILE A 248 -4.99 14.87 -24.03
C ILE A 248 -6.35 15.55 -23.95
N LEU A 249 -7.03 15.46 -22.79
CA LEU A 249 -8.39 15.98 -22.61
C LEU A 249 -8.49 17.49 -22.79
N ASN A 250 -7.41 18.24 -22.50
CA ASN A 250 -7.38 19.68 -22.66
C ASN A 250 -6.96 20.14 -24.06
N ASN A 251 -6.37 19.26 -24.89
CA ASN A 251 -5.92 19.60 -26.25
C ASN A 251 -6.79 18.99 -27.36
N ILE A 252 -7.71 18.08 -27.05
CA ILE A 252 -8.68 17.59 -28.05
C ILE A 252 -9.71 18.68 -28.36
N PRO A 253 -10.11 18.85 -29.61
CA PRO A 253 -11.08 19.86 -30.05
C PRO A 253 -12.52 19.37 -29.80
N VAL A 254 -12.79 18.82 -28.62
CA VAL A 254 -14.11 18.39 -28.20
C VAL A 254 -14.43 19.00 -26.82
N TYR A 255 -15.69 19.31 -26.60
CA TYR A 255 -16.18 19.85 -25.33
C TYR A 255 -16.54 18.68 -24.43
N LEU A 256 -15.77 18.47 -23.35
CA LEU A 256 -15.94 17.35 -22.45
C LEU A 256 -16.36 17.82 -21.07
N PHE A 257 -17.39 17.15 -20.54
CA PHE A 257 -17.81 17.35 -19.16
C PHE A 257 -18.21 16.02 -18.50
N VAL A 258 -18.13 15.99 -17.17
CA VAL A 258 -18.62 14.89 -16.33
C VAL A 258 -19.49 15.47 -15.24
N LYS A 259 -20.65 14.85 -15.00
CA LYS A 259 -21.56 15.19 -13.91
C LYS A 259 -21.75 14.01 -12.97
N ASP A 260 -22.01 14.32 -11.70
CA ASP A 260 -22.34 13.35 -10.66
C ASP A 260 -23.83 13.40 -10.30
N PRO A 261 -24.64 12.45 -10.81
CA PRO A 261 -26.05 12.38 -10.46
C PRO A 261 -26.31 12.13 -8.98
N GLY A 262 -25.38 11.47 -8.27
CA GLY A 262 -25.45 11.23 -6.83
C GLY A 262 -25.25 12.51 -5.99
N ASN A 263 -24.69 13.56 -6.61
CA ASN A 263 -24.46 14.86 -5.98
C ASN A 263 -25.14 15.98 -6.79
N GLU A 264 -26.46 15.91 -6.92
CA GLU A 264 -27.30 16.93 -7.59
C GLU A 264 -26.89 17.25 -9.03
N PHE A 265 -26.21 16.34 -9.72
CA PHE A 265 -25.67 16.54 -11.07
C PHE A 265 -24.61 17.64 -11.17
N ARG A 266 -23.84 17.85 -10.11
CA ARG A 266 -22.74 18.81 -10.11
C ARG A 266 -21.66 18.37 -11.06
N TYR A 267 -21.03 19.33 -11.72
CA TYR A 267 -19.91 19.07 -12.62
C TYR A 267 -18.67 18.61 -11.83
N LEU A 268 -18.12 17.46 -12.23
CA LEU A 268 -16.85 16.92 -11.71
C LEU A 268 -15.68 17.20 -12.65
N TYR A 269 -15.94 17.38 -13.92
CA TYR A 269 -14.93 17.64 -14.91
C TYR A 269 -15.46 18.58 -15.99
N TRP A 270 -14.57 19.45 -16.50
CA TRP A 270 -14.84 20.46 -17.49
C TRP A 270 -13.52 20.78 -18.20
N ASN A 271 -13.35 20.40 -19.48
CA ASN A 271 -12.10 20.59 -20.17
C ASN A 271 -11.93 22.00 -20.73
N ARG A 272 -10.69 22.34 -21.10
CA ARG A 272 -10.34 23.66 -21.63
C ARG A 272 -11.13 24.03 -22.89
N ALA A 273 -11.34 23.10 -23.82
CA ALA A 273 -12.12 23.35 -25.03
C ALA A 273 -13.56 23.77 -24.67
N PHE A 274 -14.15 23.21 -23.61
CA PHE A 274 -15.49 23.61 -23.17
C PHE A 274 -15.48 24.98 -22.46
N GLU A 275 -14.40 25.33 -21.72
CA GLU A 275 -14.24 26.69 -21.17
C GLU A 275 -14.22 27.74 -22.27
N GLU A 276 -13.42 27.50 -23.31
CA GLU A 276 -13.26 28.41 -24.45
C GLU A 276 -14.56 28.56 -25.25
N TYR A 277 -15.30 27.48 -25.43
CA TYR A 277 -16.59 27.45 -26.11
C TYR A 277 -17.71 28.14 -25.31
N SER A 278 -17.92 27.71 -24.06
CA SER A 278 -19.02 28.20 -23.21
C SER A 278 -18.75 29.57 -22.59
N ARG A 279 -17.49 30.02 -22.58
CA ARG A 279 -16.99 31.20 -21.83
C ARG A 279 -17.18 31.08 -20.32
N ILE A 280 -17.36 29.86 -19.82
CA ILE A 280 -17.48 29.55 -18.39
C ILE A 280 -16.19 28.86 -17.96
N PRO A 281 -15.37 29.48 -17.10
CA PRO A 281 -14.15 28.85 -16.61
C PRO A 281 -14.45 27.62 -15.75
N ALA A 282 -13.57 26.59 -15.80
CA ALA A 282 -13.73 25.36 -15.02
C ALA A 282 -13.88 25.65 -13.52
N SER A 283 -13.19 26.67 -13.00
CA SER A 283 -13.29 27.10 -11.60
C SER A 283 -14.71 27.53 -11.19
N ARG A 284 -15.53 27.98 -12.16
CA ARG A 284 -16.94 28.33 -11.94
C ARG A 284 -17.89 27.17 -12.21
N ALA A 285 -17.51 26.22 -13.08
CA ALA A 285 -18.34 25.08 -13.42
C ALA A 285 -18.22 23.94 -12.40
N LEU A 286 -16.99 23.63 -11.97
CA LEU A 286 -16.73 22.52 -11.06
C LEU A 286 -17.45 22.70 -9.70
N GLY A 287 -18.14 21.65 -9.26
CA GLY A 287 -18.91 21.64 -8.04
C GLY A 287 -20.27 22.37 -8.12
N HIS A 288 -20.64 22.89 -9.30
CA HIS A 288 -21.89 23.59 -9.52
C HIS A 288 -22.81 22.80 -10.47
N THR A 289 -24.10 23.11 -10.44
CA THR A 289 -25.16 22.55 -11.29
C THR A 289 -25.38 23.39 -12.53
N ASP A 290 -26.13 22.87 -13.53
CA ASP A 290 -26.53 23.63 -14.72
C ASP A 290 -27.25 24.94 -14.38
N TYR A 291 -28.11 24.90 -13.36
CA TYR A 291 -28.89 26.08 -12.93
C TYR A 291 -28.04 27.21 -12.33
N GLU A 292 -26.86 26.83 -11.76
CA GLU A 292 -25.96 27.79 -11.13
C GLU A 292 -25.01 28.44 -12.14
N ILE A 293 -24.71 27.76 -13.25
CA ILE A 293 -23.68 28.20 -14.19
C ILE A 293 -24.23 28.76 -15.51
N PHE A 294 -25.37 28.24 -16.00
CA PHE A 294 -25.96 28.75 -17.24
C PHE A 294 -26.96 29.89 -16.96
N PRO A 295 -26.91 30.96 -17.77
CA PRO A 295 -27.76 32.13 -17.57
C PRO A 295 -29.22 31.87 -17.94
N SER A 296 -29.52 30.88 -18.79
CA SER A 296 -30.86 30.51 -19.21
C SER A 296 -31.45 29.41 -18.35
N PRO A 297 -32.45 29.67 -17.49
CA PRO A 297 -33.09 28.59 -16.72
C PRO A 297 -33.77 27.54 -17.59
N LYS A 298 -34.20 27.91 -18.78
CA LYS A 298 -34.84 26.99 -19.74
C LYS A 298 -33.82 25.96 -20.28
N ASP A 299 -32.61 26.41 -20.58
CA ASP A 299 -31.55 25.52 -21.08
C ASP A 299 -31.04 24.60 -19.98
N ALA A 300 -30.90 25.15 -18.76
CA ALA A 300 -30.52 24.35 -17.59
C ALA A 300 -31.55 23.24 -17.29
N GLU A 301 -32.86 23.56 -17.40
CA GLU A 301 -33.93 22.57 -17.25
C GLU A 301 -33.87 21.51 -18.37
N HIS A 302 -33.64 21.93 -19.62
CA HIS A 302 -33.52 21.01 -20.74
C HIS A 302 -32.37 20.03 -20.52
N PHE A 303 -31.18 20.51 -20.16
CA PHE A 303 -30.03 19.66 -19.88
C PHE A 303 -30.30 18.68 -18.73
N ARG A 304 -31.02 19.13 -17.70
CA ARG A 304 -31.43 18.28 -16.59
C ARG A 304 -32.40 17.16 -17.01
N GLN A 305 -33.36 17.46 -17.85
CA GLN A 305 -34.33 16.45 -18.36
C GLN A 305 -33.65 15.40 -19.21
N ASP A 306 -32.68 15.79 -20.05
CA ASP A 306 -31.87 14.85 -20.80
C ASP A 306 -31.07 13.94 -19.87
N ASP A 307 -30.39 14.50 -18.87
CA ASP A 307 -29.60 13.76 -17.90
C ASP A 307 -30.46 12.75 -17.10
N LEU A 308 -31.67 13.14 -16.71
CA LEU A 308 -32.65 12.25 -16.06
C LEU A 308 -33.13 11.14 -16.99
N THR A 309 -33.35 11.47 -18.27
CA THR A 309 -33.76 10.49 -19.27
C THR A 309 -32.66 9.46 -19.52
N LEU A 310 -31.42 9.92 -19.63
CA LEU A 310 -30.25 9.06 -19.74
C LEU A 310 -30.13 8.10 -18.54
N LEU A 311 -30.29 8.59 -17.32
CA LEU A 311 -30.27 7.74 -16.12
C LEU A 311 -31.39 6.69 -16.11
N ARG A 312 -32.59 7.05 -16.58
CA ARG A 312 -33.74 6.15 -16.62
C ARG A 312 -33.61 5.06 -17.69
N THR A 313 -33.11 5.41 -18.88
CA THR A 313 -33.02 4.51 -20.02
C THR A 313 -31.74 3.69 -20.02
N GLY A 314 -30.64 4.24 -19.46
CA GLY A 314 -29.30 3.65 -19.55
C GLY A 314 -28.69 3.71 -20.94
N GLU A 315 -29.41 4.22 -21.94
CA GLU A 315 -28.98 4.23 -23.33
C GLU A 315 -28.27 5.52 -23.69
N ARG A 316 -27.17 5.41 -24.42
CA ARG A 316 -26.43 6.55 -24.94
C ARG A 316 -27.34 7.44 -25.78
N GLN A 317 -27.35 8.73 -25.48
CA GLN A 317 -28.13 9.72 -26.20
C GLN A 317 -27.21 10.59 -27.08
N THR A 318 -27.71 10.96 -28.26
CA THR A 318 -26.98 11.83 -29.20
C THR A 318 -27.94 12.90 -29.71
N PHE A 319 -27.53 14.17 -29.64
CA PHE A 319 -28.30 15.32 -30.04
C PHE A 319 -27.49 16.14 -31.03
N ILE A 320 -28.16 16.66 -32.08
CA ILE A 320 -27.58 17.69 -32.99
C ILE A 320 -28.37 18.97 -32.70
N GLU A 321 -27.67 19.98 -32.24
CA GLU A 321 -28.25 21.25 -31.82
C GLU A 321 -27.57 22.42 -32.53
N GLU A 322 -28.35 23.42 -32.92
CA GLU A 322 -27.83 24.69 -33.38
C GLU A 322 -27.59 25.61 -32.17
N TYR A 323 -26.41 26.14 -32.09
CA TYR A 323 -25.99 27.03 -31.01
C TYR A 323 -25.48 28.34 -31.57
N VAL A 324 -25.94 29.45 -31.02
CA VAL A 324 -25.40 30.79 -31.38
C VAL A 324 -24.22 31.10 -30.48
N SER A 325 -23.01 31.16 -31.04
CA SER A 325 -21.79 31.47 -30.30
C SER A 325 -21.82 32.86 -29.69
N ALA A 326 -20.92 33.12 -28.73
CA ALA A 326 -20.79 34.46 -28.11
C ALA A 326 -20.42 35.57 -29.14
N THR A 327 -19.97 35.21 -30.32
CA THR A 327 -19.67 36.11 -31.46
C THR A 327 -20.88 36.32 -32.37
N GLY A 328 -22.02 35.67 -32.10
CA GLY A 328 -23.22 35.74 -32.94
C GLY A 328 -23.22 34.78 -34.12
N GLU A 329 -22.23 33.92 -34.28
CA GLU A 329 -22.18 32.90 -35.31
C GLU A 329 -23.01 31.69 -34.91
N THR A 330 -23.84 31.18 -35.83
CA THR A 330 -24.54 29.92 -35.65
C THR A 330 -23.59 28.76 -35.91
N ARG A 331 -23.48 27.89 -34.93
CA ARG A 331 -22.68 26.65 -34.98
C ARG A 331 -23.56 25.44 -34.78
N ILE A 332 -23.22 24.34 -35.40
CA ILE A 332 -23.91 23.06 -35.26
C ILE A 332 -23.02 22.17 -34.41
N VAL A 333 -23.57 21.78 -33.26
CA VAL A 333 -22.87 20.95 -32.28
C VAL A 333 -23.55 19.59 -32.17
N ASN A 334 -22.75 18.54 -32.22
CA ASN A 334 -23.22 17.19 -31.94
C ASN A 334 -22.79 16.81 -30.53
N THR A 335 -23.75 16.57 -29.64
CA THR A 335 -23.54 16.19 -28.24
C THR A 335 -23.91 14.74 -28.03
N SER A 336 -23.02 13.97 -27.43
CA SER A 336 -23.26 12.60 -27.00
C SER A 336 -23.11 12.47 -25.50
N LYS A 337 -24.16 11.98 -24.83
CA LYS A 337 -24.15 11.71 -23.39
C LYS A 337 -24.21 10.19 -23.14
N SER A 338 -23.42 9.68 -22.19
CA SER A 338 -23.37 8.28 -21.78
C SER A 338 -23.14 8.12 -20.30
N LEU A 339 -23.49 6.95 -19.75
CA LEU A 339 -23.27 6.59 -18.35
C LEU A 339 -21.96 5.83 -18.19
N VAL A 340 -21.20 6.19 -17.16
CA VAL A 340 -20.00 5.47 -16.73
C VAL A 340 -20.27 4.86 -15.36
N PRO A 341 -20.29 3.52 -15.24
CA PRO A 341 -20.49 2.86 -13.97
C PRO A 341 -19.32 3.15 -13.01
N VAL A 342 -19.65 3.38 -11.75
CA VAL A 342 -18.69 3.57 -10.67
C VAL A 342 -19.11 2.70 -9.49
N GLU A 343 -18.14 2.03 -8.86
CA GLU A 343 -18.41 1.17 -7.72
C GLU A 343 -19.09 1.91 -6.57
N ASN A 344 -20.10 1.29 -5.97
CA ASN A 344 -20.82 1.74 -4.78
C ASN A 344 -21.53 3.11 -4.88
N ARG A 345 -21.80 3.63 -6.09
CA ARG A 345 -22.55 4.87 -6.29
C ARG A 345 -23.31 4.87 -7.63
N LEU A 346 -24.17 5.89 -7.84
CA LEU A 346 -24.81 6.10 -9.12
C LEU A 346 -23.76 6.31 -10.23
N PRO A 347 -24.06 5.87 -11.46
CA PRO A 347 -23.15 6.06 -12.59
C PRO A 347 -22.97 7.57 -12.87
N LEU A 348 -21.75 7.93 -13.29
CA LEU A 348 -21.46 9.28 -13.74
C LEU A 348 -21.99 9.51 -15.16
N ILE A 349 -22.38 10.74 -15.45
CA ILE A 349 -22.73 11.17 -16.80
C ILE A 349 -21.49 11.80 -17.45
N ILE A 350 -21.06 11.24 -18.59
CA ILE A 350 -20.07 11.86 -19.46
C ILE A 350 -20.80 12.45 -20.67
N GLY A 351 -20.58 13.73 -20.93
CA GLY A 351 -20.99 14.41 -22.14
C GLY A 351 -19.79 14.80 -22.99
N VAL A 352 -19.85 14.47 -24.26
CA VAL A 352 -18.86 14.85 -25.28
C VAL A 352 -19.59 15.57 -26.39
N SER A 353 -19.18 16.80 -26.68
CA SER A 353 -19.78 17.60 -27.75
C SER A 353 -18.66 18.06 -28.70
N TRP A 354 -18.95 18.13 -29.98
CA TRP A 354 -18.00 18.62 -30.98
C TRP A 354 -18.72 19.44 -32.03
N ASP A 355 -18.05 20.46 -32.52
CA ASP A 355 -18.52 21.32 -33.58
C ASP A 355 -18.47 20.57 -34.94
N ILE A 356 -19.62 20.47 -35.58
CA ILE A 356 -19.78 19.83 -36.90
C ILE A 356 -20.17 20.82 -38.01
N THR A 357 -20.05 22.13 -37.73
CA THR A 357 -20.49 23.20 -38.63
C THR A 357 -19.81 23.07 -40.01
N ASP A 358 -18.48 22.96 -40.04
CA ASP A 358 -17.73 22.85 -41.30
C ASP A 358 -18.10 21.59 -42.07
N MET A 359 -18.30 20.49 -41.34
CA MET A 359 -18.71 19.20 -41.95
C MET A 359 -20.10 19.32 -42.57
N LYS A 360 -21.06 19.95 -41.88
CA LYS A 360 -22.42 20.18 -42.40
C LYS A 360 -22.45 21.13 -43.57
N ASN A 361 -21.66 22.19 -43.54
CA ASN A 361 -21.52 23.12 -44.67
C ASN A 361 -20.94 22.42 -45.89
N ALA A 362 -19.87 21.62 -45.71
CA ALA A 362 -19.30 20.83 -46.80
C ALA A 362 -20.31 19.80 -47.38
N GLU A 363 -21.11 19.16 -46.55
CA GLU A 363 -22.16 18.25 -46.97
C GLU A 363 -23.21 18.97 -47.83
N LEU A 364 -23.65 20.16 -47.42
CA LEU A 364 -24.59 21.00 -48.19
C LEU A 364 -23.99 21.43 -49.53
N GLU A 365 -22.74 21.88 -49.58
CA GLU A 365 -22.06 22.25 -50.84
C GLU A 365 -21.98 21.09 -51.83
N ILE A 366 -21.68 19.88 -51.34
CA ILE A 366 -21.66 18.66 -52.15
C ILE A 366 -23.05 18.35 -52.72
N VAL A 367 -24.09 18.44 -51.87
CA VAL A 367 -25.46 18.22 -52.31
C VAL A 367 -25.87 19.24 -53.39
N GLU A 368 -25.59 20.53 -53.19
CA GLU A 368 -25.90 21.58 -54.18
C GLU A 368 -25.09 21.40 -55.47
N ALA A 369 -23.80 21.04 -55.36
CA ALA A 369 -22.98 20.76 -56.53
C ALA A 369 -23.53 19.58 -57.34
N ARG A 370 -24.01 18.53 -56.66
CA ARG A 370 -24.64 17.38 -57.30
C ARG A 370 -25.92 17.75 -58.03
N ILE A 371 -26.81 18.52 -57.38
CA ILE A 371 -28.05 18.98 -57.99
C ILE A 371 -27.76 19.82 -59.25
N ARG A 372 -26.80 20.73 -59.18
CA ARG A 372 -26.35 21.55 -60.34
C ARG A 372 -25.80 20.67 -61.48
N ALA A 373 -25.02 19.64 -61.14
CA ALA A 373 -24.50 18.71 -62.15
C ALA A 373 -25.61 17.89 -62.81
N GLU A 374 -26.56 17.36 -62.04
CA GLU A 374 -27.71 16.59 -62.53
C GLU A 374 -28.63 17.47 -63.43
N GLU A 375 -28.87 18.74 -63.07
CA GLU A 375 -29.61 19.69 -63.96
C GLU A 375 -28.86 19.98 -65.18
N SER A 376 -27.55 20.22 -65.13
CA SER A 376 -26.72 20.46 -66.37
C SER A 376 -26.77 19.26 -67.32
N ASP A 377 -26.66 18.06 -66.82
CA ASP A 377 -26.71 16.83 -67.64
C ASP A 377 -28.10 16.61 -68.24
N ARG A 378 -29.17 16.93 -67.50
CA ARG A 378 -30.54 16.87 -68.02
C ARG A 378 -30.75 17.90 -69.15
N LEU A 379 -30.28 19.12 -68.95
CA LEU A 379 -30.35 20.16 -69.98
C LEU A 379 -29.54 19.81 -71.22
N LYS A 380 -28.32 19.28 -71.10
CA LYS A 380 -27.51 18.77 -72.20
C LYS A 380 -28.22 17.65 -72.98
N SER A 381 -28.79 16.69 -72.25
CA SER A 381 -29.50 15.57 -72.83
C SER A 381 -30.75 16.02 -73.61
N ALA A 382 -31.53 16.97 -73.06
CA ALA A 382 -32.69 17.55 -73.71
C ALA A 382 -32.27 18.35 -74.92
N PHE A 383 -31.19 19.14 -74.83
CA PHE A 383 -30.64 19.89 -75.92
C PHE A 383 -30.20 18.96 -77.08
N LEU A 384 -29.43 17.93 -76.84
CA LEU A 384 -28.97 16.94 -77.81
C LEU A 384 -30.14 16.23 -78.50
N ALA A 385 -31.19 15.84 -77.66
CA ALA A 385 -32.41 15.22 -78.23
C ALA A 385 -33.14 16.17 -79.18
N ASN A 386 -33.35 17.41 -78.77
CA ASN A 386 -34.00 18.42 -79.63
C ASN A 386 -33.15 18.75 -80.91
N MET A 387 -31.87 18.97 -80.79
CA MET A 387 -30.93 19.20 -81.84
C MET A 387 -30.90 18.03 -82.83
N SER A 388 -30.89 16.78 -82.29
CA SER A 388 -30.97 15.58 -83.18
C SER A 388 -32.25 15.52 -83.96
N HIS A 389 -33.35 15.98 -83.37
CA HIS A 389 -34.64 16.04 -84.12
C HIS A 389 -34.67 17.17 -85.12
N GLU A 390 -34.18 18.37 -84.79
CA GLU A 390 -34.12 19.51 -85.72
C GLU A 390 -33.13 19.33 -86.87
N ILE A 391 -32.05 18.56 -86.65
CA ILE A 391 -31.11 18.21 -87.75
C ILE A 391 -31.65 17.08 -88.60
N ARG A 392 -32.32 16.11 -88.08
CA ARG A 392 -32.86 14.95 -88.81
C ARG A 392 -33.94 15.35 -89.82
N THR A 393 -34.78 16.35 -89.46
CA THR A 393 -35.91 16.78 -90.32
C THR A 393 -35.39 17.41 -91.67
N PRO A 394 -34.51 18.40 -91.69
CA PRO A 394 -33.98 18.93 -92.95
C PRO A 394 -33.08 17.93 -93.72
N LEU A 395 -32.31 17.09 -92.92
CA LEU A 395 -31.46 16.07 -93.55
C LEU A 395 -32.29 15.03 -94.32
N ASN A 396 -33.39 14.57 -93.70
CA ASN A 396 -34.34 13.66 -94.41
C ASN A 396 -35.00 14.30 -95.63
N ALA A 397 -35.29 15.59 -95.55
CA ALA A 397 -35.80 16.31 -96.67
C ALA A 397 -34.74 16.40 -97.84
N ILE A 398 -33.49 16.74 -97.54
CA ILE A 398 -32.38 16.75 -98.48
C ILE A 398 -32.13 15.40 -99.13
N VAL A 399 -32.11 14.32 -98.31
CA VAL A 399 -31.95 12.93 -98.78
C VAL A 399 -33.12 12.54 -99.67
N GLY A 400 -34.34 12.95 -99.30
CA GLY A 400 -35.55 12.67 -100.05
C GLY A 400 -35.52 13.38 -101.45
N PHE A 401 -35.12 14.66 -101.49
CA PHE A 401 -34.96 15.38 -102.75
C PHE A 401 -33.79 14.84 -103.58
N ALA A 402 -32.67 14.46 -102.98
CA ALA A 402 -31.54 13.85 -103.71
C ALA A 402 -31.92 12.51 -104.37
N LYS A 403 -32.79 11.72 -103.79
CA LYS A 403 -33.34 10.49 -104.34
C LYS A 403 -34.26 10.77 -105.53
N LEU A 404 -35.04 11.86 -105.47
CA LEU A 404 -35.95 12.22 -106.56
C LEU A 404 -35.24 12.82 -107.78
N ILE A 405 -34.04 13.36 -107.66
CA ILE A 405 -33.23 13.94 -108.75
C ILE A 405 -32.30 12.91 -109.40
N GLY A 406 -32.06 11.75 -108.69
CA GLY A 406 -31.18 10.70 -109.20
C GLY A 406 -31.90 9.57 -109.92
N GLU A 407 -33.22 9.60 -110.00
CA GLU A 407 -34.03 8.85 -110.96
C GLU A 407 -34.27 9.71 -112.22
#